data_4ea915b5ea1ebee283371fa8f61966c9
#
_entry.id   4ea915b5ea1ebee283371fa8f61966c9
#
_cell.length_a   1.000
_cell.length_b   1.000
_cell.length_c   1.000
_cell.angle_alpha   90.00
_cell.angle_beta   90.00
_cell.angle_gamma   90.00
#
_symmetry.space_group_name_H-M   'P 1'
#
loop_
_entity.id
_entity.type
_entity.pdbx_description
1 polymer ?
#
loop_
_entity_poly.entity_id
_entity_poly.type
_entity_poly.pdbx_seq_one_letter_code
_entity_poly.pdbx_strand_id
1 'polypeptide(L)'
;VIGDDVDRLRQETDMAVAVQMDFDGGTTAQYDEICQKMGLTPKGPGPAGAISHFATATDAGLRVIDVWETKEQYEKFAQDQIGPISQEVGMPGPPEVQFFEVHNYFTPSV
;
A
#
# COMPACT_ATOMS: atom_id res chain seq x y z
N VAL A 1 -12.05 10.26 -31.97
CA VAL A 1 -13.19 9.36 -31.78
C VAL A 1 -13.45 9.17 -30.28
N ILE A 2 -14.72 9.22 -29.91
CA ILE A 2 -15.13 9.16 -28.52
C ILE A 2 -14.64 7.89 -27.84
N GLY A 3 -14.66 6.76 -28.55
CA GLY A 3 -14.21 5.49 -27.99
C GLY A 3 -12.73 5.49 -27.62
N ASP A 4 -11.89 6.11 -28.45
CA ASP A 4 -10.44 6.18 -28.19
C ASP A 4 -10.15 7.06 -26.98
N ASP A 5 -10.87 8.16 -26.82
CA ASP A 5 -10.70 9.04 -25.66
C ASP A 5 -11.12 8.35 -24.36
N VAL A 6 -12.22 7.59 -24.40
CA VAL A 6 -12.69 6.83 -23.25
C VAL A 6 -11.70 5.75 -22.86
N ASP A 7 -11.15 5.03 -23.84
CA ASP A 7 -10.16 3.99 -23.59
C ASP A 7 -8.88 4.58 -23.01
N ARG A 8 -8.44 5.73 -23.50
CA ARG A 8 -7.24 6.40 -23.00
C ARG A 8 -7.46 6.87 -21.56
N LEU A 9 -8.60 7.48 -21.26
CA LEU A 9 -8.92 7.92 -19.90
C LEU A 9 -9.01 6.73 -18.95
N ARG A 10 -9.58 5.62 -19.40
CA ARG A 10 -9.62 4.40 -18.61
C ARG A 10 -8.22 3.91 -18.31
N GLN A 11 -7.30 3.90 -19.28
CA GLN A 11 -5.94 3.49 -19.06
C GLN A 11 -5.24 4.38 -18.04
N GLU A 12 -5.47 5.69 -18.10
CA GLU A 12 -4.89 6.62 -17.15
C GLU A 12 -5.43 6.39 -15.74
N THR A 13 -6.74 6.11 -15.60
CA THR A 13 -7.34 5.83 -14.29
C THR A 13 -7.06 4.40 -13.83
N ASP A 14 -6.87 3.45 -14.78
CA ASP A 14 -6.58 2.05 -14.47
C ASP A 14 -5.09 1.81 -14.25
N MET A 15 -4.26 2.86 -14.17
CA MET A 15 -2.86 2.72 -13.76
C MET A 15 -2.72 2.44 -12.28
N ALA A 16 -3.82 2.44 -11.54
CA ALA A 16 -3.81 2.05 -10.14
C ALA A 16 -3.27 0.63 -9.98
N VAL A 17 -2.50 0.44 -8.94
CA VAL A 17 -1.84 -0.83 -8.65
C VAL A 17 -2.19 -1.28 -7.24
N ALA A 18 -2.47 -2.57 -7.09
CA ALA A 18 -2.60 -3.18 -5.77
C ALA A 18 -1.24 -3.74 -5.38
N VAL A 19 -0.86 -3.51 -4.13
CA VAL A 19 0.43 -3.94 -3.59
C VAL A 19 0.17 -4.82 -2.38
N GLN A 20 0.66 -6.04 -2.42
CA GLN A 20 0.59 -6.95 -1.27
C GLN A 20 2.00 -7.09 -0.69
N MET A 21 2.14 -6.78 0.59
CA MET A 21 3.39 -6.92 1.31
C MET A 21 3.21 -7.97 2.40
N ASP A 22 4.05 -9.01 2.36
CA ASP A 22 4.06 -10.04 3.38
C ASP A 22 5.35 -9.93 4.20
N PHE A 23 5.19 -9.63 5.49
CA PHE A 23 6.30 -9.56 6.43
C PHE A 23 6.31 -10.82 7.27
N ASP A 24 7.12 -11.81 6.89
CA ASP A 24 7.24 -13.05 7.64
C ASP A 24 7.76 -12.77 9.05
N GLY A 25 7.04 -13.27 10.04
CA GLY A 25 7.40 -13.06 11.44
C GLY A 25 7.07 -11.66 11.95
N GLY A 26 6.52 -10.79 11.12
CA GLY A 26 6.07 -9.46 11.55
C GLY A 26 4.83 -9.56 12.43
N THR A 27 4.61 -8.53 13.26
CA THR A 27 3.48 -8.49 14.18
C THR A 27 2.64 -7.23 13.99
N THR A 28 1.39 -7.29 14.43
CA THR A 28 0.53 -6.10 14.41
C THR A 28 1.06 -5.01 15.34
N ALA A 29 1.73 -5.38 16.44
CA ALA A 29 2.35 -4.40 17.33
C ALA A 29 3.46 -3.63 16.62
N GLN A 30 4.29 -4.31 15.83
CA GLN A 30 5.32 -3.66 15.02
C GLN A 30 4.70 -2.76 13.95
N TYR A 31 3.61 -3.21 13.34
CA TYR A 31 2.87 -2.41 12.37
C TYR A 31 2.37 -1.11 13.01
N ASP A 32 1.77 -1.20 14.20
CA ASP A 32 1.28 -0.03 14.90
C ASP A 32 2.40 0.97 15.20
N GLU A 33 3.57 0.46 15.59
CA GLU A 33 4.73 1.30 15.85
C GLU A 33 5.24 1.98 14.57
N ILE A 34 5.24 1.25 13.45
CA ILE A 34 5.61 1.81 12.15
C ILE A 34 4.67 2.96 11.78
N CYS A 35 3.37 2.75 11.88
CA CYS A 35 2.38 3.78 11.58
C CYS A 35 2.56 5.01 12.47
N GLN A 36 2.82 4.80 13.75
CA GLN A 36 3.05 5.87 14.70
C GLN A 36 4.27 6.71 14.29
N LYS A 37 5.36 6.06 13.90
CA LYS A 37 6.57 6.75 13.46
C LYS A 37 6.36 7.49 12.14
N MET A 38 5.48 7.01 11.29
CA MET A 38 5.12 7.70 10.05
C MET A 38 4.14 8.86 10.27
N GLY A 39 3.57 8.98 11.47
CA GLY A 39 2.55 9.98 11.75
C GLY A 39 1.17 9.60 11.23
N LEU A 40 0.94 8.34 10.92
CA LEU A 40 -0.35 7.84 10.46
C LEU A 40 -1.20 7.43 11.67
N THR A 41 -2.47 7.74 11.61
CA THR A 41 -3.40 7.39 12.70
C THR A 41 -4.43 6.37 12.20
N PRO A 42 -4.98 5.53 13.09
CA PRO A 42 -6.04 4.62 12.69
C PRO A 42 -7.19 5.37 12.03
N LYS A 43 -7.65 4.87 10.88
CA LYS A 43 -8.74 5.47 10.10
C LYS A 43 -8.46 6.89 9.61
N GLY A 44 -7.25 7.36 9.79
CA GLY A 44 -6.85 8.67 9.27
C GLY A 44 -6.47 8.60 7.80
N PRO A 45 -6.13 9.77 7.22
CA PRO A 45 -5.65 9.78 5.83
C PRO A 45 -4.30 9.09 5.72
N GLY A 46 -4.10 8.41 4.60
CA GLY A 46 -2.83 7.79 4.28
C GLY A 46 -1.89 8.73 3.55
N PRO A 47 -0.73 8.23 3.12
CA PRO A 47 0.21 9.02 2.34
C PRO A 47 -0.35 9.38 0.97
N ALA A 48 0.22 10.43 0.38
CA ALA A 48 -0.20 10.90 -0.94
C ALA A 48 -0.09 9.78 -1.97
N GLY A 49 -1.13 9.59 -2.76
CA GLY A 49 -1.19 8.53 -3.78
C GLY A 49 -1.78 7.22 -3.29
N ALA A 50 -1.92 7.02 -1.99
CA ALA A 50 -2.57 5.83 -1.44
C ALA A 50 -4.09 5.98 -1.52
N ILE A 51 -4.73 5.03 -2.18
CA ILE A 51 -6.19 5.04 -2.36
C ILE A 51 -6.86 4.26 -1.24
N SER A 52 -6.33 3.09 -0.91
CA SER A 52 -6.85 2.27 0.17
C SER A 52 -5.72 1.45 0.79
N HIS A 53 -5.95 0.99 2.02
CA HIS A 53 -4.93 0.29 2.78
C HIS A 53 -5.59 -0.52 3.88
N PHE A 54 -5.13 -1.74 4.09
CA PHE A 54 -5.42 -2.45 5.32
C PHE A 54 -4.27 -3.39 5.67
N ALA A 55 -4.19 -3.72 6.95
CA ALA A 55 -3.20 -4.63 7.49
C ALA A 55 -3.90 -5.74 8.26
N THR A 56 -3.37 -6.96 8.17
CA THR A 56 -3.95 -8.09 8.87
C THR A 56 -2.86 -9.06 9.31
N ALA A 57 -3.10 -9.75 10.42
CA ALA A 57 -2.25 -10.83 10.85
C ALA A 57 -2.53 -12.07 10.00
N THR A 58 -1.48 -12.81 9.67
CA THR A 58 -1.57 -14.12 9.01
C THR A 58 -0.82 -15.15 9.83
N ASP A 59 -0.96 -16.43 9.46
CA ASP A 59 -0.21 -17.48 10.14
C ASP A 59 1.30 -17.29 10.04
N ALA A 60 1.77 -16.68 8.94
CA ALA A 60 3.20 -16.44 8.72
C ALA A 60 3.69 -15.13 9.35
N GLY A 61 2.80 -14.19 9.66
CA GLY A 61 3.19 -12.90 10.21
C GLY A 61 2.20 -11.80 9.93
N LEU A 62 2.61 -10.79 9.17
CA LEU A 62 1.80 -9.62 8.87
C LEU A 62 1.64 -9.46 7.37
N ARG A 63 0.43 -9.16 6.94
CA ARG A 63 0.14 -8.82 5.54
C ARG A 63 -0.47 -7.43 5.46
N VAL A 64 0.04 -6.65 4.51
CA VAL A 64 -0.48 -5.31 4.22
C VAL A 64 -0.89 -5.29 2.76
N ILE A 65 -2.08 -4.79 2.49
CA ILE A 65 -2.57 -4.67 1.12
C ILE A 65 -2.99 -3.23 0.87
N ASP A 66 -2.41 -2.63 -0.16
CA ASP A 66 -2.65 -1.26 -0.55
C ASP A 66 -3.17 -1.19 -1.98
N VAL A 67 -3.91 -0.13 -2.26
CA VAL A 67 -4.14 0.31 -3.63
C VAL A 67 -3.54 1.71 -3.75
N TRP A 68 -2.69 1.91 -4.77
CA TRP A 68 -2.02 3.17 -5.04
C TRP A 68 -2.39 3.68 -6.42
N GLU A 69 -2.34 4.99 -6.60
CA GLU A 69 -2.61 5.60 -7.90
C GLU A 69 -1.60 5.14 -8.95
N THR A 70 -0.32 5.04 -8.57
CA THR A 70 0.74 4.54 -9.46
C THR A 70 1.73 3.69 -8.67
N LYS A 71 2.40 2.78 -9.38
CA LYS A 71 3.46 1.95 -8.81
C LYS A 71 4.63 2.81 -8.32
N GLU A 72 4.96 3.85 -9.06
CA GLU A 72 6.08 4.73 -8.74
C GLU A 72 5.86 5.45 -7.40
N GLN A 73 4.63 5.88 -7.12
CA GLN A 73 4.31 6.51 -5.83
C GLN A 73 4.52 5.53 -4.68
N TYR A 74 4.09 4.27 -4.86
CA TYR A 74 4.33 3.25 -3.86
C TYR A 74 5.82 3.01 -3.66
N GLU A 75 6.57 2.85 -4.75
CA GLU A 75 8.00 2.55 -4.68
C GLU A 75 8.78 3.65 -3.97
N LYS A 76 8.43 4.90 -4.23
CA LYS A 76 9.04 6.03 -3.54
C LYS A 76 8.70 6.00 -2.05
N PHE A 77 7.46 5.76 -1.70
CA PHE A 77 7.04 5.65 -0.31
C PHE A 77 7.75 4.49 0.40
N ALA A 78 7.87 3.35 -0.28
CA ALA A 78 8.55 2.20 0.29
C ALA A 78 10.03 2.49 0.54
N GLN A 79 10.69 3.15 -0.39
CA GLN A 79 12.10 3.50 -0.26
C GLN A 79 12.33 4.54 0.84
N ASP A 80 11.49 5.56 0.89
CA ASP A 80 11.69 6.68 1.80
C ASP A 80 11.19 6.40 3.23
N GLN A 81 10.17 5.56 3.38
CA GLN A 81 9.50 5.36 4.66
C GLN A 81 9.45 3.90 5.11
N ILE A 82 8.88 3.02 4.30
CA ILE A 82 8.63 1.64 4.75
C ILE A 82 9.95 0.93 5.09
N GLY A 83 10.92 1.00 4.20
CA GLY A 83 12.20 0.32 4.40
C GLY A 83 12.92 0.78 5.65
N PRO A 84 13.26 2.09 5.75
CA PRO A 84 13.99 2.59 6.91
C PRO A 84 13.26 2.40 8.23
N ILE A 85 11.96 2.67 8.27
CA ILE A 85 11.18 2.59 9.51
C ILE A 85 10.98 1.14 9.93
N SER A 86 10.76 0.23 8.98
CA SER A 86 10.64 -1.20 9.29
C SER A 86 11.93 -1.75 9.91
N GLN A 87 13.08 -1.32 9.44
CA GLN A 87 14.35 -1.70 10.03
C GLN A 87 14.51 -1.12 11.44
N GLU A 88 14.12 0.13 11.62
CA GLU A 88 14.20 0.79 12.93
C GLU A 88 13.33 0.09 13.96
N VAL A 89 12.16 -0.36 13.57
CA VAL A 89 11.21 -1.06 14.45
C VAL A 89 11.63 -2.51 14.70
N GLY A 90 12.53 -3.04 13.87
CA GLY A 90 13.04 -4.40 14.05
C GLY A 90 12.23 -5.48 13.35
N MET A 91 11.63 -5.16 12.22
CA MET A 91 10.99 -6.19 11.39
C MET A 91 12.03 -7.25 11.02
N PRO A 92 11.64 -8.54 10.98
CA PRO A 92 12.62 -9.62 10.75
C PRO A 92 13.33 -9.57 9.40
N GLY A 93 12.77 -8.85 8.43
CA GLY A 93 13.40 -8.71 7.13
C GLY A 93 12.52 -7.88 6.21
N PRO A 94 12.96 -7.64 4.96
CA PRO A 94 12.12 -6.93 4.00
C PRO A 94 10.89 -7.76 3.65
N PRO A 95 9.79 -7.10 3.28
CA PRO A 95 8.58 -7.84 2.90
C PRO A 95 8.74 -8.50 1.54
N GLU A 96 8.02 -9.60 1.34
CA GLU A 96 7.78 -10.10 0.00
C GLU A 96 6.69 -9.24 -0.62
N VAL A 97 6.97 -8.64 -1.79
CA VAL A 97 6.08 -7.68 -2.42
C VAL A 97 5.54 -8.22 -3.72
N GLN A 98 4.23 -8.17 -3.88
CA GLN A 98 3.56 -8.56 -5.12
C GLN A 98 2.71 -7.40 -5.61
N PHE A 99 2.74 -7.19 -6.93
CA PHE A 99 1.96 -6.13 -7.57
C PHE A 99 0.88 -6.75 -8.44
N PHE A 100 -0.29 -6.14 -8.43
CA PHE A 100 -1.43 -6.57 -9.25
C PHE A 100 -2.01 -5.35 -9.94
N GLU A 101 -2.30 -5.49 -11.23
CA GLU A 101 -3.03 -4.45 -11.95
C GLU A 101 -4.46 -4.39 -11.43
N VAL A 102 -4.93 -3.20 -11.07
CA VAL A 102 -6.28 -3.05 -10.54
C VAL A 102 -7.26 -2.95 -11.70
N HIS A 103 -8.20 -3.88 -11.75
CA HIS A 103 -9.27 -3.86 -12.72
C HIS A 103 -10.36 -2.87 -12.32
N ASN A 104 -10.72 -2.85 -11.05
CA ASN A 104 -11.72 -1.94 -10.51
C ASN A 104 -11.54 -1.77 -9.01
N TYR A 105 -11.79 -0.57 -8.52
CA TYR A 105 -11.89 -0.31 -7.09
C TYR A 105 -12.94 0.76 -6.86
N PHE A 106 -13.48 0.77 -5.65
CA PHE A 106 -14.27 1.91 -5.18
C PHE A 106 -14.08 2.03 -3.68
N THR A 107 -14.23 3.26 -3.19
CA THR A 107 -14.13 3.54 -1.76
C THR A 107 -15.48 4.06 -1.27
N PRO A 108 -15.81 3.83 0.00
CA PRO A 108 -17.08 4.33 0.53
C PRO A 108 -17.16 5.85 0.41
N SER A 109 -18.32 6.33 0.03
CA SER A 109 -18.67 7.74 0.12
C SER A 109 -18.98 8.05 1.56
N VAL A 110 -18.27 9.01 2.13
CA VAL A 110 -18.47 9.37 3.53
C VAL A 110 -18.94 10.79 3.64
#